data_5334611ed1afdd2b847935ce1ba49ae4
#
_entry.id   5334611ed1afdd2b847935ce1ba49ae4
#
_cell.length_a   1.000
_cell.length_b   1.000
_cell.length_c   1.000
_cell.angle_alpha   90.00
_cell.angle_beta   90.00
_cell.angle_gamma   90.00
#
_symmetry.space_group_name_H-M   'P 1'
#
loop_
_entity.id
_entity.type
_entity.pdbx_description
1 polymer ?
#
loop_
_entity_poly.entity_id
_entity_poly.type
_entity_poly.pdbx_seq_one_letter_code
_entity_poly.pdbx_strand_id
1 'polypeptide(L)'
;SDEQVYIPERDNEEPARVLRMMFRDRAGQWRELTVTSPTVEKTELVGAVLWWIVGLYVLLLGLILIVTAVVLHRTMKPLYALLQWLDAYTVGAANPPLEADTKVVEFRRLNDAARRYAARAESLFDRQKQFIGNASHEMQTPLAVCGNRLEMLVDGGSLTEEQLGEIAKVQRTLGYLVRLNRSLLLLSKIENGQFPESEPVDVNALVCSTAEDLGEIYAYRGIRFTLLEEGQLTVRMNPSLAASVVGNLLKNAFVHGDADGEIVVRVDAGSLSVANSGAGGALDGEHVFDRFYQGTKREGSTG
;
A
#
# COMPACT_ATOMS: atom_id res chain seq x y z
N SER A 1 -78.46 -15.84 -34.09
CA SER A 1 -77.62 -16.96 -33.72
C SER A 1 -76.15 -16.55 -33.98
N ASP A 2 -75.23 -16.99 -33.15
CA ASP A 2 -73.84 -16.85 -33.44
C ASP A 2 -73.44 -18.07 -34.29
N GLU A 3 -73.01 -17.83 -35.52
CA GLU A 3 -72.64 -18.88 -36.49
C GLU A 3 -71.22 -18.53 -37.06
N GLN A 4 -70.47 -19.55 -37.40
CA GLN A 4 -69.26 -19.33 -38.19
C GLN A 4 -69.65 -19.07 -39.63
N VAL A 5 -69.29 -17.92 -40.17
CA VAL A 5 -69.59 -17.52 -41.53
C VAL A 5 -68.30 -17.23 -42.27
N TYR A 6 -68.18 -17.85 -43.45
CA TYR A 6 -67.07 -17.59 -44.34
C TYR A 6 -67.12 -16.15 -44.87
N ILE A 7 -66.10 -15.37 -44.61
CA ILE A 7 -65.95 -13.99 -45.08
C ILE A 7 -65.00 -13.97 -46.28
N PRO A 8 -65.56 -13.76 -47.51
CA PRO A 8 -64.74 -13.84 -48.73
C PRO A 8 -63.59 -12.84 -48.81
N GLU A 9 -63.69 -11.71 -48.11
CA GLU A 9 -62.68 -10.64 -48.10
C GLU A 9 -61.41 -11.00 -47.26
N ARG A 10 -61.54 -12.01 -46.37
CA ARG A 10 -60.44 -12.45 -45.48
C ARG A 10 -60.06 -13.91 -45.64
N ASP A 11 -60.75 -14.62 -46.56
CA ASP A 11 -60.53 -16.04 -46.85
C ASP A 11 -60.51 -16.94 -45.60
N ASN A 12 -61.34 -16.61 -44.59
CA ASN A 12 -61.42 -17.32 -43.34
C ASN A 12 -62.82 -17.36 -42.77
N GLU A 13 -63.11 -18.43 -41.98
CA GLU A 13 -64.38 -18.54 -41.23
C GLU A 13 -64.24 -17.75 -39.92
N GLU A 14 -65.04 -16.71 -39.77
CA GLU A 14 -65.07 -15.91 -38.54
C GLU A 14 -66.45 -16.02 -37.84
N PRO A 15 -66.49 -15.96 -36.51
CA PRO A 15 -67.70 -15.93 -35.76
C PRO A 15 -68.46 -14.63 -36.06
N ALA A 16 -69.66 -14.79 -36.57
CA ALA A 16 -70.57 -13.67 -36.95
C ALA A 16 -71.96 -13.83 -36.37
N ARG A 17 -72.53 -12.71 -35.99
CA ARG A 17 -73.97 -12.70 -35.65
C ARG A 17 -74.76 -12.63 -36.92
N VAL A 18 -75.62 -13.68 -37.12
CA VAL A 18 -76.50 -13.80 -38.29
C VAL A 18 -77.90 -13.49 -37.85
N LEU A 19 -78.46 -12.46 -38.47
CA LEU A 19 -79.90 -12.15 -38.36
C LEU A 19 -80.60 -12.54 -39.69
N ARG A 20 -81.46 -13.50 -39.62
CA ARG A 20 -82.30 -13.92 -40.76
C ARG A 20 -83.68 -13.40 -40.57
N MET A 21 -84.24 -12.61 -41.56
CA MET A 21 -85.58 -12.12 -41.56
C MET A 21 -86.27 -12.51 -42.88
N MET A 22 -87.45 -13.06 -42.75
CA MET A 22 -88.32 -13.34 -43.89
C MET A 22 -89.23 -12.15 -44.14
N PHE A 23 -89.23 -11.61 -45.32
CA PHE A 23 -90.11 -10.54 -45.73
C PHE A 23 -90.81 -10.86 -47.07
N ARG A 24 -91.98 -10.29 -47.30
CA ARG A 24 -92.67 -10.43 -48.58
C ARG A 24 -92.25 -9.30 -49.50
N ASP A 25 -91.80 -9.70 -50.71
CA ASP A 25 -91.49 -8.77 -51.78
C ASP A 25 -92.77 -8.17 -52.37
N ARG A 26 -92.68 -7.04 -53.07
CA ARG A 26 -93.85 -6.37 -53.78
C ARG A 26 -94.57 -7.27 -54.72
N ALA A 27 -93.95 -8.37 -55.21
CA ALA A 27 -94.50 -9.40 -56.04
C ALA A 27 -95.22 -10.51 -55.24
N GLY A 28 -95.34 -10.40 -53.88
CA GLY A 28 -95.97 -11.36 -53.00
C GLY A 28 -95.10 -12.58 -52.66
N GLN A 29 -93.87 -12.66 -53.12
CA GLN A 29 -92.98 -13.78 -52.86
C GLN A 29 -92.25 -13.57 -51.55
N TRP A 30 -92.03 -14.69 -50.79
CA TRP A 30 -91.21 -14.67 -49.59
C TRP A 30 -89.77 -14.63 -49.96
N ARG A 31 -89.01 -13.64 -49.39
CA ARG A 31 -87.56 -13.53 -49.51
C ARG A 31 -86.91 -13.51 -48.11
N GLU A 32 -85.74 -14.11 -48.02
CA GLU A 32 -84.92 -14.11 -46.81
C GLU A 32 -83.86 -13.02 -46.91
N LEU A 33 -83.85 -12.15 -45.92
CA LEU A 33 -82.76 -11.17 -45.73
C LEU A 33 -81.81 -11.71 -44.62
N THR A 34 -80.60 -11.99 -44.99
CA THR A 34 -79.53 -12.40 -44.04
C THR A 34 -78.60 -11.24 -43.87
N VAL A 35 -78.51 -10.73 -42.64
CA VAL A 35 -77.54 -9.69 -42.24
C VAL A 35 -76.47 -10.34 -41.33
N THR A 36 -75.25 -10.34 -41.81
CA THR A 36 -74.12 -10.87 -41.07
C THR A 36 -73.31 -9.73 -40.53
N SER A 37 -73.03 -9.74 -39.22
CA SER A 37 -72.10 -8.80 -38.55
C SER A 37 -70.94 -9.59 -37.93
N PRO A 38 -69.70 -9.39 -38.39
CA PRO A 38 -68.59 -10.08 -37.83
C PRO A 38 -68.41 -9.69 -36.35
N THR A 39 -68.24 -10.69 -35.50
CA THR A 39 -67.99 -10.49 -34.08
C THR A 39 -66.50 -10.68 -33.89
N VAL A 40 -65.73 -9.61 -33.51
CA VAL A 40 -64.35 -9.72 -33.15
C VAL A 40 -64.26 -10.71 -32.00
N GLU A 41 -63.41 -11.74 -32.12
CA GLU A 41 -63.22 -12.70 -31.06
C GLU A 41 -62.68 -11.94 -29.81
N LYS A 42 -63.49 -11.96 -28.74
CA LYS A 42 -63.09 -11.31 -27.46
C LYS A 42 -61.78 -11.80 -26.97
N THR A 43 -61.43 -13.04 -27.29
CA THR A 43 -60.16 -13.69 -26.92
C THR A 43 -58.91 -13.04 -27.55
N GLU A 44 -58.97 -12.68 -28.83
CA GLU A 44 -57.82 -12.00 -29.51
C GLU A 44 -57.61 -10.58 -28.98
N LEU A 45 -58.74 -9.85 -28.78
CA LEU A 45 -58.65 -8.48 -28.25
C LEU A 45 -58.11 -8.45 -26.80
N VAL A 46 -58.58 -9.38 -25.97
CA VAL A 46 -58.07 -9.56 -24.58
C VAL A 46 -56.61 -10.00 -24.60
N GLY A 47 -56.24 -10.92 -25.50
CA GLY A 47 -54.83 -11.36 -25.65
C GLY A 47 -53.91 -10.21 -26.05
N ALA A 48 -54.30 -9.42 -27.06
CA ALA A 48 -53.51 -8.25 -27.49
C ALA A 48 -53.34 -7.21 -26.35
N VAL A 49 -54.42 -6.90 -25.64
CA VAL A 49 -54.35 -5.97 -24.50
C VAL A 49 -53.48 -6.50 -23.39
N LEU A 50 -53.58 -7.80 -23.06
CA LEU A 50 -52.71 -8.42 -22.05
C LEU A 50 -51.23 -8.34 -22.44
N TRP A 51 -50.85 -8.61 -23.69
CA TRP A 51 -49.50 -8.49 -24.18
C TRP A 51 -48.97 -7.05 -24.09
N TRP A 52 -49.80 -6.06 -24.43
CA TRP A 52 -49.44 -4.65 -24.25
C TRP A 52 -49.21 -4.27 -22.78
N ILE A 53 -50.08 -4.77 -21.86
CA ILE A 53 -49.94 -4.52 -20.42
C ILE A 53 -48.65 -5.17 -19.89
N VAL A 54 -48.39 -6.43 -20.26
CA VAL A 54 -47.17 -7.14 -19.85
C VAL A 54 -45.92 -6.43 -20.41
N GLY A 55 -45.94 -6.04 -21.70
CA GLY A 55 -44.84 -5.31 -22.31
C GLY A 55 -44.55 -3.97 -21.61
N LEU A 56 -45.63 -3.20 -21.31
CA LEU A 56 -45.48 -1.94 -20.58
C LEU A 56 -44.95 -2.16 -19.18
N TYR A 57 -45.41 -3.19 -18.47
CA TYR A 57 -44.96 -3.55 -17.14
C TYR A 57 -43.46 -3.91 -17.13
N VAL A 58 -43.01 -4.75 -18.07
CA VAL A 58 -41.58 -5.14 -18.19
C VAL A 58 -40.70 -3.92 -18.52
N LEU A 59 -41.18 -3.05 -19.41
CA LEU A 59 -40.46 -1.81 -19.75
C LEU A 59 -40.33 -0.89 -18.54
N LEU A 60 -41.40 -0.71 -17.77
CA LEU A 60 -41.42 0.13 -16.59
C LEU A 60 -40.54 -0.43 -15.48
N LEU A 61 -40.56 -1.76 -15.27
CA LEU A 61 -39.68 -2.46 -14.34
C LEU A 61 -38.22 -2.28 -14.75
N GLY A 62 -37.88 -2.46 -16.02
CA GLY A 62 -36.55 -2.24 -16.56
C GLY A 62 -36.05 -0.80 -16.34
N LEU A 63 -36.92 0.18 -16.59
CA LEU A 63 -36.62 1.59 -16.36
C LEU A 63 -36.32 1.87 -14.87
N ILE A 64 -37.14 1.34 -13.95
CA ILE A 64 -36.93 1.49 -12.50
C ILE A 64 -35.59 0.89 -12.09
N LEU A 65 -35.27 -0.33 -12.56
CA LEU A 65 -33.98 -0.99 -12.24
C LEU A 65 -32.78 -0.18 -12.74
N ILE A 66 -32.85 0.33 -13.98
CA ILE A 66 -31.77 1.16 -14.56
C ILE A 66 -31.58 2.45 -13.74
N VAL A 67 -32.67 3.17 -13.46
CA VAL A 67 -32.62 4.42 -12.68
C VAL A 67 -32.04 4.14 -11.28
N THR A 68 -32.51 3.09 -10.61
CA THR A 68 -32.02 2.70 -9.28
C THR A 68 -30.54 2.35 -9.32
N ALA A 69 -30.09 1.57 -10.29
CA ALA A 69 -28.68 1.21 -10.47
C ALA A 69 -27.80 2.44 -10.70
N VAL A 70 -28.22 3.37 -11.56
CA VAL A 70 -27.49 4.62 -11.84
C VAL A 70 -27.42 5.51 -10.61
N VAL A 71 -28.53 5.68 -9.89
CA VAL A 71 -28.58 6.49 -8.66
C VAL A 71 -27.69 5.87 -7.60
N LEU A 72 -27.78 4.56 -7.38
CA LEU A 72 -26.96 3.85 -6.38
C LEU A 72 -25.47 3.96 -6.70
N HIS A 73 -25.09 3.71 -7.96
CA HIS A 73 -23.69 3.83 -8.38
C HIS A 73 -23.13 5.25 -8.19
N ARG A 74 -23.89 6.28 -8.58
CA ARG A 74 -23.47 7.68 -8.37
C ARG A 74 -23.38 8.06 -6.90
N THR A 75 -24.32 7.58 -6.09
CA THR A 75 -24.37 7.89 -4.65
C THR A 75 -23.22 7.20 -3.91
N MET A 76 -22.83 5.97 -4.30
CA MET A 76 -21.75 5.22 -3.64
C MET A 76 -20.34 5.63 -4.10
N LYS A 77 -20.19 6.30 -5.24
CA LYS A 77 -18.88 6.74 -5.75
C LYS A 77 -18.00 7.46 -4.71
N PRO A 78 -18.50 8.43 -3.89
CA PRO A 78 -17.70 9.09 -2.87
C PRO A 78 -17.21 8.14 -1.76
N LEU A 79 -17.98 7.10 -1.44
CA LEU A 79 -17.57 6.09 -0.46
C LEU A 79 -16.40 5.26 -0.97
N TYR A 80 -16.45 4.83 -2.23
CA TYR A 80 -15.33 4.11 -2.85
C TYR A 80 -14.07 4.98 -2.95
N ALA A 81 -14.21 6.27 -3.26
CA ALA A 81 -13.09 7.20 -3.27
C ALA A 81 -12.46 7.35 -1.88
N LEU A 82 -13.28 7.42 -0.82
CA LEU A 82 -12.78 7.45 0.56
C LEU A 82 -12.04 6.16 0.93
N LEU A 83 -12.57 4.99 0.57
CA LEU A 83 -11.92 3.69 0.83
C LEU A 83 -10.56 3.62 0.13
N GLN A 84 -10.51 3.94 -1.16
CA GLN A 84 -9.25 3.96 -1.92
C GLN A 84 -8.22 4.94 -1.32
N TRP A 85 -8.69 6.11 -0.86
CA TRP A 85 -7.82 7.08 -0.19
C TRP A 85 -7.29 6.55 1.14
N LEU A 86 -8.12 5.87 1.95
CA LEU A 86 -7.70 5.26 3.21
C LEU A 86 -6.70 4.12 2.99
N ASP A 87 -6.92 3.28 1.99
CA ASP A 87 -6.02 2.17 1.65
C ASP A 87 -4.64 2.65 1.16
N ALA A 88 -4.61 3.78 0.45
CA ALA A 88 -3.37 4.39 -0.04
C ALA A 88 -2.69 5.31 0.98
N TYR A 89 -3.39 5.69 2.05
CA TYR A 89 -2.91 6.67 3.01
C TYR A 89 -1.75 6.12 3.86
N THR A 90 -0.62 6.80 3.81
CA THR A 90 0.56 6.45 4.61
C THR A 90 0.97 7.63 5.48
N VAL A 91 0.95 7.45 6.81
CA VAL A 91 1.34 8.49 7.76
C VAL A 91 2.81 8.88 7.54
N GLY A 92 3.07 10.19 7.46
CA GLY A 92 4.42 10.73 7.23
C GLY A 92 4.87 10.76 5.76
N ALA A 93 4.02 10.36 4.81
CA ALA A 93 4.27 10.49 3.38
C ALA A 93 3.47 11.65 2.77
N ALA A 94 3.83 12.06 1.56
CA ALA A 94 3.06 13.03 0.79
C ALA A 94 1.79 12.37 0.24
N ASN A 95 0.69 12.48 0.97
CA ASN A 95 -0.59 11.91 0.57
C ASN A 95 -1.38 12.88 -0.31
N PRO A 96 -2.07 12.40 -1.37
CA PRO A 96 -2.96 13.25 -2.14
C PRO A 96 -4.14 13.71 -1.28
N PRO A 97 -4.71 14.90 -1.52
CA PRO A 97 -5.88 15.37 -0.80
C PRO A 97 -7.09 14.46 -1.08
N LEU A 98 -7.92 14.24 -0.08
CA LEU A 98 -9.18 13.51 -0.26
C LEU A 98 -10.14 14.35 -1.08
N GLU A 99 -10.26 14.06 -2.37
CA GLU A 99 -11.20 14.66 -3.30
C GLU A 99 -12.51 13.87 -3.31
N ALA A 100 -13.32 14.01 -2.27
CA ALA A 100 -14.60 13.36 -2.17
C ALA A 100 -15.71 14.39 -1.93
N ASP A 101 -16.03 15.19 -2.99
CA ASP A 101 -17.18 16.09 -2.94
C ASP A 101 -18.47 15.28 -3.05
N THR A 102 -19.36 15.45 -2.08
CA THR A 102 -20.64 14.72 -2.03
C THR A 102 -21.76 15.61 -1.49
N LYS A 103 -22.95 15.46 -2.09
CA LYS A 103 -24.17 16.12 -1.61
C LYS A 103 -24.82 15.36 -0.43
N VAL A 104 -24.42 14.12 -0.19
CA VAL A 104 -24.93 13.28 0.91
C VAL A 104 -24.26 13.72 2.22
N VAL A 105 -25.07 14.17 3.15
CA VAL A 105 -24.59 14.75 4.43
C VAL A 105 -23.78 13.73 5.24
N GLU A 106 -24.19 12.48 5.25
CA GLU A 106 -23.55 11.39 5.97
C GLU A 106 -22.14 11.14 5.43
N PHE A 107 -21.97 11.10 4.11
CA PHE A 107 -20.67 10.91 3.49
C PHE A 107 -19.75 12.13 3.69
N ARG A 108 -20.31 13.34 3.69
CA ARG A 108 -19.54 14.54 4.03
C ARG A 108 -19.02 14.47 5.46
N ARG A 109 -19.85 14.11 6.43
CA ARG A 109 -19.43 13.92 7.83
C ARG A 109 -18.35 12.84 7.97
N LEU A 110 -18.49 11.74 7.22
CA LEU A 110 -17.50 10.67 7.21
C LEU A 110 -16.16 11.13 6.63
N ASN A 111 -16.17 11.85 5.51
CA ASN A 111 -14.96 12.43 4.91
C ASN A 111 -14.27 13.41 5.86
N ASP A 112 -15.04 14.28 6.51
CA ASP A 112 -14.49 15.23 7.49
C ASP A 112 -13.93 14.51 8.72
N ALA A 113 -14.54 13.44 9.17
CA ALA A 113 -14.01 12.61 10.25
C ALA A 113 -12.68 11.96 9.83
N ALA A 114 -12.63 11.34 8.63
CA ALA A 114 -11.42 10.73 8.10
C ALA A 114 -10.26 11.75 7.98
N ARG A 115 -10.54 12.94 7.42
CA ARG A 115 -9.55 14.04 7.35
C ARG A 115 -9.04 14.45 8.73
N ARG A 116 -9.92 14.57 9.72
CA ARG A 116 -9.51 14.93 11.11
C ARG A 116 -8.65 13.84 11.74
N TYR A 117 -8.99 12.57 11.54
CA TYR A 117 -8.18 11.45 12.04
C TYR A 117 -6.81 11.38 11.36
N ALA A 118 -6.76 11.55 10.04
CA ALA A 118 -5.51 11.60 9.29
C ALA A 118 -4.62 12.76 9.78
N ALA A 119 -5.16 13.99 9.88
CA ALA A 119 -4.42 15.13 10.39
C ALA A 119 -3.92 14.94 11.84
N ARG A 120 -4.70 14.25 12.68
CA ARG A 120 -4.28 13.90 14.04
C ARG A 120 -3.15 12.87 14.05
N ALA A 121 -3.23 11.85 13.19
CA ALA A 121 -2.18 10.85 13.05
C ALA A 121 -0.86 11.50 12.57
N GLU A 122 -0.92 12.38 11.57
CA GLU A 122 0.24 13.17 11.12
C GLU A 122 0.84 14.00 12.24
N SER A 123 0.00 14.75 12.97
CA SER A 123 0.48 15.57 14.08
C SER A 123 1.15 14.76 15.21
N LEU A 124 0.62 13.56 15.50
CA LEU A 124 1.24 12.65 16.48
C LEU A 124 2.56 12.10 15.96
N PHE A 125 2.61 11.71 14.70
CA PHE A 125 3.83 11.23 14.05
C PHE A 125 4.93 12.28 14.04
N ASP A 126 4.61 13.53 13.67
CA ASP A 126 5.56 14.65 13.69
C ASP A 126 6.07 14.96 15.10
N ARG A 127 5.19 14.96 16.10
CA ARG A 127 5.59 15.14 17.51
C ARG A 127 6.52 14.02 17.97
N GLN A 128 6.24 12.78 17.61
CA GLN A 128 7.09 11.63 17.93
C GLN A 128 8.47 11.78 17.28
N LYS A 129 8.52 12.19 16.00
CA LYS A 129 9.79 12.48 15.30
C LYS A 129 10.60 13.55 16.02
N GLN A 130 9.98 14.69 16.33
CA GLN A 130 10.64 15.79 17.05
C GLN A 130 11.12 15.36 18.42
N PHE A 131 10.29 14.58 19.17
CA PHE A 131 10.70 14.07 20.48
C PHE A 131 11.94 13.19 20.39
N ILE A 132 11.99 12.23 19.45
CA ILE A 132 13.16 11.36 19.26
C ILE A 132 14.39 12.17 18.88
N GLY A 133 14.25 13.14 17.96
CA GLY A 133 15.34 14.01 17.56
C GLY A 133 15.91 14.82 18.73
N ASN A 134 15.05 15.50 19.47
CA ASN A 134 15.45 16.33 20.62
C ASN A 134 16.04 15.49 21.74
N ALA A 135 15.40 14.38 22.11
CA ALA A 135 15.91 13.49 23.15
C ALA A 135 17.29 12.94 22.82
N SER A 136 17.51 12.59 21.54
CA SER A 136 18.81 12.08 21.10
C SER A 136 19.90 13.15 21.15
N HIS A 137 19.61 14.41 20.82
CA HIS A 137 20.53 15.52 20.98
C HIS A 137 20.85 15.79 22.46
N GLU A 138 19.81 15.84 23.31
CA GLU A 138 19.98 16.05 24.75
C GLU A 138 20.77 14.91 25.44
N MET A 139 20.72 13.68 24.90
CA MET A 139 21.51 12.57 25.41
C MET A 139 22.98 12.59 24.96
N GLN A 140 23.32 13.22 23.85
CA GLN A 140 24.68 13.28 23.34
C GLN A 140 25.64 13.97 24.33
N THR A 141 25.24 15.09 24.90
CA THR A 141 26.05 15.89 25.80
C THR A 141 26.41 15.15 27.10
N PRO A 142 25.46 14.58 27.86
CA PRO A 142 25.82 13.84 29.08
C PRO A 142 26.64 12.58 28.82
N LEU A 143 26.38 11.88 27.70
CA LEU A 143 27.18 10.71 27.32
C LEU A 143 28.64 11.10 27.03
N ALA A 144 28.85 12.21 26.30
CA ALA A 144 30.19 12.73 26.04
C ALA A 144 30.90 13.16 27.33
N VAL A 145 30.20 13.84 28.25
CA VAL A 145 30.73 14.22 29.56
C VAL A 145 31.15 12.99 30.37
N CYS A 146 30.32 11.94 30.40
CA CYS A 146 30.65 10.68 31.08
C CYS A 146 31.90 10.03 30.46
N GLY A 147 32.00 10.01 29.13
CA GLY A 147 33.17 9.48 28.42
C GLY A 147 34.45 10.19 28.80
N ASN A 148 34.46 11.53 28.70
CA ASN A 148 35.62 12.35 29.04
C ASN A 148 36.04 12.19 30.52
N ARG A 149 35.07 12.08 31.44
CA ARG A 149 35.39 11.84 32.86
C ARG A 149 36.05 10.48 33.11
N LEU A 150 35.60 9.44 32.43
CA LEU A 150 36.19 8.11 32.50
C LEU A 150 37.64 8.11 31.93
N GLU A 151 37.87 8.81 30.82
CA GLU A 151 39.21 9.00 30.25
C GLU A 151 40.13 9.71 31.22
N MET A 152 39.66 10.83 31.80
CA MET A 152 40.45 11.56 32.83
C MET A 152 40.80 10.72 34.04
N LEU A 153 39.91 9.80 34.48
CA LEU A 153 40.19 8.87 35.57
C LEU A 153 41.28 7.87 35.20
N VAL A 154 41.27 7.36 33.97
CA VAL A 154 42.29 6.44 33.46
C VAL A 154 43.64 7.15 33.36
N ASP A 155 43.68 8.37 32.81
CA ASP A 155 44.88 9.17 32.62
C ASP A 155 45.52 9.64 33.96
N GLY A 156 44.70 9.74 35.01
CA GLY A 156 45.17 10.12 36.36
C GLY A 156 46.12 9.11 37.04
N GLY A 157 46.26 7.89 36.50
CA GLY A 157 47.33 6.94 36.79
C GLY A 157 47.37 6.32 38.20
N SER A 158 46.31 6.49 39.01
CA SER A 158 46.23 6.00 40.40
C SER A 158 45.30 4.79 40.61
N LEU A 159 44.89 4.12 39.51
CA LEU A 159 43.89 3.04 39.51
C LEU A 159 44.56 1.66 39.62
N THR A 160 43.89 0.74 40.33
CA THR A 160 44.29 -0.68 40.35
C THR A 160 43.85 -1.37 39.05
N GLU A 161 44.46 -2.53 38.75
CA GLU A 161 44.04 -3.34 37.57
C GLU A 161 42.54 -3.71 37.59
N GLU A 162 42.00 -4.01 38.77
CA GLU A 162 40.59 -4.32 38.95
C GLU A 162 39.69 -3.11 38.60
N GLN A 163 40.08 -1.90 39.08
CA GLN A 163 39.40 -0.66 38.77
C GLN A 163 39.47 -0.30 37.29
N LEU A 164 40.59 -0.50 36.64
CA LEU A 164 40.76 -0.33 35.20
C LEU A 164 39.84 -1.29 34.42
N GLY A 165 39.74 -2.55 34.90
CA GLY A 165 38.84 -3.53 34.32
C GLY A 165 37.34 -3.11 34.38
N GLU A 166 36.92 -2.55 35.55
CA GLU A 166 35.54 -2.06 35.69
C GLU A 166 35.30 -0.80 34.84
N ILE A 167 36.23 0.13 34.79
CA ILE A 167 36.16 1.31 33.92
C ILE A 167 36.04 0.90 32.45
N ALA A 168 36.80 -0.07 32.00
CA ALA A 168 36.74 -0.58 30.64
C ALA A 168 35.35 -1.21 30.31
N LYS A 169 34.68 -1.85 31.28
CA LYS A 169 33.30 -2.33 31.11
C LYS A 169 32.32 -1.18 30.95
N VAL A 170 32.46 -0.13 31.81
CA VAL A 170 31.61 1.06 31.75
C VAL A 170 31.82 1.80 30.43
N GLN A 171 33.06 1.99 29.98
CA GLN A 171 33.39 2.63 28.70
C GLN A 171 32.76 1.86 27.50
N ARG A 172 32.79 0.52 27.51
CA ARG A 172 32.14 -0.29 26.47
C ARG A 172 30.63 -0.07 26.44
N THR A 173 29.98 -0.04 27.61
CA THR A 173 28.54 0.21 27.73
C THR A 173 28.20 1.62 27.26
N LEU A 174 29.01 2.61 27.65
CA LEU A 174 28.83 3.99 27.22
C LEU A 174 29.00 4.12 25.69
N GLY A 175 30.02 3.47 25.12
CA GLY A 175 30.24 3.42 23.68
C GLY A 175 29.05 2.80 22.94
N TYR A 176 28.41 1.75 23.50
CA TYR A 176 27.19 1.19 22.95
C TYR A 176 26.03 2.22 22.97
N LEU A 177 25.83 2.93 24.09
CA LEU A 177 24.77 3.95 24.19
C LEU A 177 24.99 5.12 23.23
N VAL A 178 26.25 5.55 23.03
CA VAL A 178 26.59 6.59 22.06
C VAL A 178 26.27 6.14 20.64
N ARG A 179 26.62 4.91 20.27
CA ARG A 179 26.27 4.36 18.93
C ARG A 179 24.78 4.26 18.75
N LEU A 180 24.04 3.75 19.72
CA LEU A 180 22.59 3.65 19.68
C LEU A 180 21.94 5.01 19.49
N ASN A 181 22.37 6.01 20.26
CA ASN A 181 21.86 7.37 20.17
C ASN A 181 22.15 8.01 18.80
N ARG A 182 23.36 7.81 18.24
CA ARG A 182 23.71 8.27 16.88
C ARG A 182 22.82 7.61 15.82
N SER A 183 22.52 6.32 15.95
CA SER A 183 21.65 5.60 15.03
C SER A 183 20.22 6.12 15.08
N LEU A 184 19.68 6.40 16.28
CA LEU A 184 18.36 7.00 16.47
C LEU A 184 18.28 8.41 15.85
N LEU A 185 19.32 9.22 16.04
CA LEU A 185 19.44 10.55 15.43
C LEU A 185 19.46 10.47 13.90
N LEU A 186 20.28 9.58 13.34
CA LEU A 186 20.37 9.40 11.89
C LEU A 186 19.00 8.99 11.31
N LEU A 187 18.33 8.04 11.96
CA LEU A 187 17.01 7.59 11.55
C LEU A 187 15.99 8.73 11.60
N SER A 188 15.97 9.50 12.71
CA SER A 188 15.13 10.68 12.84
C SER A 188 15.38 11.71 11.74
N LYS A 189 16.66 11.96 11.39
CA LYS A 189 17.02 12.87 10.30
C LYS A 189 16.54 12.38 8.93
N ILE A 190 16.65 11.08 8.66
CA ILE A 190 16.17 10.46 7.42
C ILE A 190 14.63 10.63 7.33
N GLU A 191 13.91 10.26 8.40
CA GLU A 191 12.46 10.39 8.49
C GLU A 191 11.96 11.84 8.38
N ASN A 192 12.78 12.80 8.80
CA ASN A 192 12.51 14.24 8.68
C ASN A 192 12.88 14.83 7.30
N GLY A 193 13.38 14.01 6.37
CA GLY A 193 13.81 14.49 5.07
C GLY A 193 15.00 15.49 5.13
N GLN A 194 15.83 15.43 6.17
CA GLN A 194 16.97 16.36 6.37
C GLN A 194 18.17 16.04 5.46
N PHE A 195 18.00 15.16 4.48
CA PHE A 195 19.00 14.85 3.46
C PHE A 195 18.42 15.15 2.05
N PRO A 196 18.09 16.42 1.74
CA PRO A 196 17.50 16.79 0.46
C PRO A 196 18.49 16.70 -0.70
N GLU A 197 19.78 16.78 -0.41
CA GLU A 197 20.84 16.72 -1.41
C GLU A 197 20.95 15.30 -1.97
N SER A 198 20.86 15.18 -3.28
CA SER A 198 20.99 13.92 -4.00
C SER A 198 21.92 14.15 -5.18
N GLU A 199 23.11 13.61 -5.09
CA GLU A 199 24.14 13.68 -6.12
C GLU A 199 24.58 12.28 -6.57
N PRO A 200 25.21 12.14 -7.73
CA PRO A 200 25.72 10.86 -8.18
C PRO A 200 26.91 10.44 -7.28
N VAL A 201 26.78 9.30 -6.63
CA VAL A 201 27.80 8.69 -5.77
C VAL A 201 28.35 7.47 -6.47
N ASP A 202 29.68 7.41 -6.62
CA ASP A 202 30.39 6.24 -7.09
C ASP A 202 30.55 5.23 -5.96
N VAL A 203 29.78 4.15 -6.02
CA VAL A 203 29.77 3.11 -4.99
C VAL A 203 31.06 2.28 -5.02
N ASN A 204 31.69 2.07 -6.17
CA ASN A 204 32.94 1.33 -6.28
C ASN A 204 34.05 2.05 -5.50
N ALA A 205 34.22 3.34 -5.76
CA ALA A 205 35.21 4.16 -5.06
C ALA A 205 34.95 4.20 -3.54
N LEU A 206 33.68 4.31 -3.15
CA LEU A 206 33.27 4.33 -1.74
C LEU A 206 33.54 2.99 -1.04
N VAL A 207 33.29 1.86 -1.69
CA VAL A 207 33.60 0.52 -1.17
C VAL A 207 35.09 0.36 -0.98
N CYS A 208 35.90 0.76 -1.98
CA CYS A 208 37.37 0.66 -1.95
C CYS A 208 37.92 1.42 -0.75
N SER A 209 37.61 2.71 -0.62
CA SER A 209 38.10 3.55 0.50
C SER A 209 37.67 3.05 1.87
N THR A 210 36.41 2.64 2.00
CA THR A 210 35.87 2.12 3.26
C THR A 210 36.50 0.77 3.63
N ALA A 211 36.80 -0.07 2.65
CA ALA A 211 37.46 -1.36 2.88
C ALA A 211 38.91 -1.20 3.32
N GLU A 212 39.65 -0.22 2.77
CA GLU A 212 41.00 0.12 3.20
C GLU A 212 40.99 0.53 4.66
N ASP A 213 40.15 1.51 5.06
CA ASP A 213 40.03 1.99 6.44
C ASP A 213 39.68 0.86 7.43
N LEU A 214 38.68 0.03 7.08
CA LEU A 214 38.30 -1.08 7.93
C LEU A 214 39.32 -2.21 7.94
N GLY A 215 40.04 -2.45 6.83
CA GLY A 215 41.12 -3.42 6.75
C GLY A 215 42.25 -3.11 7.70
N GLU A 216 42.66 -1.84 7.84
CA GLU A 216 43.64 -1.39 8.83
C GLU A 216 43.15 -1.62 10.27
N ILE A 217 41.88 -1.22 10.57
CA ILE A 217 41.30 -1.34 11.91
C ILE A 217 41.22 -2.81 12.35
N TYR A 218 40.82 -3.70 11.43
CA TYR A 218 40.60 -5.12 11.70
C TYR A 218 41.73 -6.04 11.22
N ALA A 219 42.92 -5.49 10.90
CA ALA A 219 44.11 -6.25 10.46
C ALA A 219 44.46 -7.42 11.39
N TYR A 220 44.28 -7.25 12.71
CA TYR A 220 44.54 -8.27 13.72
C TYR A 220 43.68 -9.54 13.59
N ARG A 221 42.61 -9.51 12.77
CA ARG A 221 41.70 -10.65 12.54
C ARG A 221 42.12 -11.57 11.40
N GLY A 222 43.15 -11.17 10.63
CA GLY A 222 43.66 -11.98 9.50
C GLY A 222 42.64 -12.19 8.34
N ILE A 223 41.57 -11.40 8.26
CA ILE A 223 40.49 -11.55 7.28
C ILE A 223 40.99 -11.18 5.89
N ARG A 224 40.77 -12.05 4.90
CA ARG A 224 41.09 -11.80 3.52
C ARG A 224 39.93 -11.04 2.84
N PHE A 225 40.19 -9.84 2.35
CA PHE A 225 39.21 -9.05 1.64
C PHE A 225 39.41 -9.16 0.13
N THR A 226 38.34 -9.44 -0.60
CA THR A 226 38.31 -9.56 -2.07
C THR A 226 37.22 -8.67 -2.64
N LEU A 227 37.58 -7.71 -3.51
CA LEU A 227 36.63 -6.87 -4.24
C LEU A 227 36.54 -7.38 -5.71
N LEU A 228 35.33 -7.71 -6.14
CA LEU A 228 35.01 -8.12 -7.51
C LEU A 228 34.18 -7.01 -8.17
N GLU A 229 34.81 -6.26 -9.06
CA GLU A 229 34.18 -5.20 -9.84
C GLU A 229 33.71 -5.75 -11.19
N GLU A 230 32.45 -6.16 -11.27
CA GLU A 230 31.81 -6.67 -12.49
C GLU A 230 31.12 -5.56 -13.29
N GLY A 231 31.04 -4.35 -12.73
CA GLY A 231 30.49 -3.15 -13.35
C GLY A 231 30.70 -1.91 -12.48
N GLN A 232 30.34 -0.74 -13.02
CA GLN A 232 30.37 0.49 -12.26
C GLN A 232 28.98 0.82 -11.75
N LEU A 233 28.83 1.01 -10.45
CA LEU A 233 27.58 1.35 -9.78
C LEU A 233 27.59 2.81 -9.34
N THR A 234 26.79 3.62 -10.02
CA THR A 234 26.56 5.01 -9.62
C THR A 234 25.11 5.17 -9.18
N VAL A 235 24.90 5.63 -7.96
CA VAL A 235 23.54 5.86 -7.39
C VAL A 235 23.36 7.33 -7.06
N ARG A 236 22.16 7.86 -7.31
CA ARG A 236 21.80 9.23 -6.89
C ARG A 236 21.26 9.19 -5.47
N MET A 237 22.06 9.65 -4.51
CA MET A 237 21.64 9.74 -3.12
C MET A 237 22.54 10.73 -2.36
N ASN A 238 22.19 11.03 -1.10
CA ASN A 238 23.07 11.84 -0.26
C ASN A 238 24.37 11.07 0.06
N PRO A 239 25.56 11.66 -0.15
CA PRO A 239 26.85 10.98 0.05
C PRO A 239 27.06 10.46 1.47
N SER A 240 26.59 11.19 2.49
CA SER A 240 26.71 10.76 3.88
C SER A 240 25.86 9.52 4.18
N LEU A 241 24.68 9.41 3.53
CA LEU A 241 23.87 8.20 3.63
C LEU A 241 24.47 7.03 2.88
N ALA A 242 25.05 7.26 1.69
CA ALA A 242 25.79 6.24 0.95
C ALA A 242 26.94 5.68 1.79
N ALA A 243 27.76 6.56 2.36
CA ALA A 243 28.86 6.19 3.24
C ALA A 243 28.38 5.40 4.47
N SER A 244 27.25 5.80 5.06
CA SER A 244 26.65 5.08 6.18
C SER A 244 26.21 3.67 5.80
N VAL A 245 25.57 3.48 4.63
CA VAL A 245 25.11 2.17 4.16
C VAL A 245 26.29 1.26 3.87
N VAL A 246 27.24 1.70 3.05
CA VAL A 246 28.44 0.93 2.69
C VAL A 246 29.26 0.60 3.93
N GLY A 247 29.49 1.60 4.79
CA GLY A 247 30.23 1.42 6.04
C GLY A 247 29.59 0.41 6.99
N ASN A 248 28.26 0.43 7.14
CA ASN A 248 27.54 -0.55 7.96
C ASN A 248 27.62 -1.97 7.38
N LEU A 249 27.47 -2.13 6.07
CA LEU A 249 27.57 -3.43 5.41
C LEU A 249 28.97 -4.04 5.57
N LEU A 250 30.01 -3.27 5.24
CA LEU A 250 31.39 -3.73 5.36
C LEU A 250 31.78 -3.99 6.81
N LYS A 251 31.45 -3.07 7.72
CA LYS A 251 31.73 -3.26 9.14
C LYS A 251 31.06 -4.52 9.70
N ASN A 252 29.81 -4.81 9.32
CA ASN A 252 29.15 -6.05 9.72
C ASN A 252 29.93 -7.27 9.22
N ALA A 253 30.42 -7.26 7.97
CA ALA A 253 31.21 -8.34 7.44
C ALA A 253 32.52 -8.54 8.21
N PHE A 254 33.24 -7.46 8.53
CA PHE A 254 34.47 -7.53 9.35
C PHE A 254 34.22 -7.97 10.79
N VAL A 255 33.13 -7.51 11.43
CA VAL A 255 32.83 -7.82 12.85
C VAL A 255 32.32 -9.24 13.00
N HIS A 256 31.44 -9.68 12.09
CA HIS A 256 30.75 -10.98 12.19
C HIS A 256 31.39 -12.10 11.36
N GLY A 257 32.34 -11.78 10.48
CA GLY A 257 33.17 -12.77 9.79
C GLY A 257 34.00 -13.61 10.76
N ASP A 258 34.44 -14.81 10.34
CA ASP A 258 35.38 -15.61 11.13
C ASP A 258 36.78 -15.00 11.09
N ALA A 259 37.59 -15.22 12.15
CA ALA A 259 39.00 -14.89 12.12
C ALA A 259 39.67 -15.78 11.04
N ASP A 260 40.66 -15.21 10.35
CA ASP A 260 41.35 -15.81 9.20
C ASP A 260 40.40 -16.19 8.04
N GLY A 261 39.14 -15.66 8.08
CA GLY A 261 38.12 -15.90 7.09
C GLY A 261 38.23 -15.06 5.81
N GLU A 262 37.16 -15.02 5.05
CA GLU A 262 37.09 -14.26 3.80
C GLU A 262 35.88 -13.35 3.76
N ILE A 263 36.08 -12.14 3.22
CA ILE A 263 35.01 -11.20 2.84
C ILE A 263 35.09 -11.01 1.35
N VAL A 264 33.99 -11.27 0.64
CA VAL A 264 33.88 -11.06 -0.80
C VAL A 264 32.83 -9.99 -1.05
N VAL A 265 33.25 -8.88 -1.64
CA VAL A 265 32.37 -7.80 -2.07
C VAL A 265 32.26 -7.83 -3.59
N ARG A 266 31.04 -7.87 -4.10
CA ARG A 266 30.77 -7.81 -5.55
C ARG A 266 29.97 -6.56 -5.86
N VAL A 267 30.45 -5.80 -6.83
CA VAL A 267 29.77 -4.62 -7.36
C VAL A 267 29.51 -4.84 -8.83
N ASP A 268 28.26 -4.80 -9.24
CA ASP A 268 27.83 -4.78 -10.62
C ASP A 268 27.09 -3.47 -10.97
N ALA A 269 26.60 -3.31 -12.21
CA ALA A 269 25.93 -2.07 -12.64
C ALA A 269 24.61 -1.77 -11.91
N GLY A 270 24.06 -2.68 -11.15
CA GLY A 270 22.75 -2.54 -10.47
C GLY A 270 22.74 -2.96 -9.01
N SER A 271 23.80 -3.62 -8.50
CA SER A 271 23.80 -4.15 -7.15
C SER A 271 25.17 -4.11 -6.46
N LEU A 272 25.13 -4.02 -5.13
CA LEU A 272 26.25 -4.25 -4.22
C LEU A 272 25.91 -5.44 -3.34
N SER A 273 26.75 -6.49 -3.38
CA SER A 273 26.64 -7.63 -2.47
C SER A 273 27.88 -7.79 -1.62
N VAL A 274 27.67 -8.11 -0.33
CA VAL A 274 28.74 -8.35 0.63
C VAL A 274 28.52 -9.71 1.27
N ALA A 275 29.47 -10.60 1.10
CA ALA A 275 29.46 -11.93 1.70
C ALA A 275 30.67 -12.09 2.61
N ASN A 276 30.51 -12.72 3.77
CA ASN A 276 31.58 -13.06 4.69
C ASN A 276 31.48 -14.51 5.13
N SER A 277 32.62 -15.14 5.35
CA SER A 277 32.70 -16.44 6.00
C SER A 277 32.23 -16.31 7.46
N GLY A 278 31.37 -17.20 7.91
CA GLY A 278 30.88 -17.19 9.29
C GLY A 278 30.00 -18.41 9.57
N ALA A 279 30.13 -18.97 10.77
CA ALA A 279 29.33 -20.10 11.23
C ALA A 279 27.92 -19.68 11.71
N GLY A 280 27.40 -18.54 11.28
CA GLY A 280 26.05 -18.09 11.60
C GLY A 280 25.00 -18.86 10.79
N GLY A 281 23.86 -19.21 11.41
CA GLY A 281 22.68 -19.68 10.68
C GLY A 281 22.08 -18.60 9.78
N ALA A 282 21.18 -19.00 8.88
CA ALA A 282 20.45 -18.06 8.03
C ALA A 282 19.72 -17.02 8.90
N LEU A 283 19.85 -15.75 8.55
CA LEU A 283 19.06 -14.68 9.16
C LEU A 283 17.63 -14.74 8.67
N ASP A 284 16.68 -14.35 9.51
CA ASP A 284 15.30 -14.19 9.12
C ASP A 284 15.17 -12.95 8.22
N GLY A 285 14.98 -13.20 6.92
CA GLY A 285 14.91 -12.15 5.89
C GLY A 285 13.72 -11.19 6.06
N GLU A 286 12.64 -11.62 6.75
CA GLU A 286 11.47 -10.77 7.00
C GLU A 286 11.75 -9.74 8.10
N HIS A 287 12.54 -10.12 9.11
CA HIS A 287 12.79 -9.28 10.29
C HIS A 287 14.18 -8.63 10.33
N VAL A 288 15.07 -8.96 9.39
CA VAL A 288 16.47 -8.44 9.40
C VAL A 288 16.57 -6.91 9.35
N PHE A 289 15.56 -6.25 8.82
CA PHE A 289 15.46 -4.78 8.77
C PHE A 289 14.62 -4.17 9.90
N ASP A 290 14.08 -5.00 10.81
CA ASP A 290 13.33 -4.48 11.96
C ASP A 290 14.25 -3.75 12.92
N ARG A 291 13.72 -2.68 13.54
CA ARG A 291 14.47 -1.91 14.55
C ARG A 291 14.85 -2.80 15.72
N PHE A 292 16.12 -2.76 16.12
CA PHE A 292 16.66 -3.55 17.24
C PHE A 292 16.69 -5.06 17.02
N TYR A 293 16.44 -5.53 15.78
CA TYR A 293 16.62 -6.94 15.48
C TYR A 293 18.08 -7.35 15.65
N GLN A 294 18.30 -8.39 16.42
CA GLN A 294 19.58 -9.06 16.58
C GLN A 294 19.35 -10.54 16.30
N GLY A 295 20.05 -11.08 15.34
CA GLY A 295 20.09 -12.54 15.12
C GLY A 295 20.55 -13.25 16.41
N THR A 296 20.46 -14.57 16.45
CA THR A 296 20.83 -15.40 17.61
C THR A 296 22.18 -14.96 18.17
N LYS A 297 22.18 -14.47 19.43
CA LYS A 297 23.41 -14.05 20.13
C LYS A 297 24.39 -15.19 20.15
N ARG A 298 25.55 -15.03 19.52
CA ARG A 298 26.71 -15.85 19.86
C ARG A 298 27.11 -15.53 21.30
N GLU A 299 27.25 -16.53 22.17
CA GLU A 299 27.90 -16.39 23.47
C GLU A 299 29.30 -15.82 23.23
N GLY A 300 29.56 -14.60 23.68
CA GLY A 300 30.82 -13.89 23.51
C GLY A 300 30.82 -12.69 22.57
N SER A 301 29.76 -12.41 21.84
CA SER A 301 29.61 -11.17 21.04
C SER A 301 29.13 -10.04 21.95
N THR A 302 30.00 -9.27 22.48
CA THR A 302 29.74 -7.92 23.01
C THR A 302 29.54 -7.00 21.82
N GLY A 303 28.28 -6.79 21.39
CA GLY A 303 27.89 -5.79 20.37
C GLY A 303 28.14 -4.36 20.81
#